data_361598210d0d5d16b7c6b18d29f59b72
#
_entry.id   361598210d0d5d16b7c6b18d29f59b72
#
_cell.length_a   1.000
_cell.length_b   1.000
_cell.length_c   1.000
_cell.angle_alpha   90.00
_cell.angle_beta   90.00
_cell.angle_gamma   90.00
#
_symmetry.space_group_name_H-M   'P 1'
#
loop_
_entity.id
_entity.type
_entity.pdbx_description
1 polymer ?
#
loop_
_entity_poly.entity_id
_entity_poly.type
_entity_poly.pdbx_seq_one_letter_code
_entity_poly.pdbx_strand_id
1 'polypeptide(L)'
;VPDSYNVYINGLDFTGVMRDYNLIATVNTKTHKIVLTSIPRDFYIDVPAYNMKDTLMCLGSLDSKVSKEALEKLFNTKIDYVINLNTNSLVGVVDALGGVEFCSDFDFTTDHALVLNTYDDTTGKKLHVSKGCDTYNGIEMLAIARERMALPGRDRYRQKNCRQILINITKKLASTTTLSNYDEVLKSFDGLYTTDMNDRVLKQLIKSYINDPNYEIIEQSVDGVDG
;
A
#
# COMPACT_ATOMS: atom_id res chain seq x y z
N VAL A 1 -11.52 7.41 18.65
CA VAL A 1 -11.21 7.54 17.23
C VAL A 1 -12.16 8.56 16.64
N PRO A 2 -11.72 9.53 15.82
CA PRO A 2 -12.62 10.43 15.14
C PRO A 2 -13.55 9.67 14.19
N ASP A 3 -14.72 10.25 13.90
CA ASP A 3 -15.72 9.63 13.03
C ASP A 3 -15.22 9.45 11.59
N SER A 4 -14.25 10.27 11.17
CA SER A 4 -13.57 10.17 9.88
C SER A 4 -12.13 10.59 10.04
N TYR A 5 -11.22 9.89 9.34
CA TYR A 5 -9.78 10.18 9.33
C TYR A 5 -9.13 9.74 8.02
N ASN A 6 -8.03 10.40 7.68
CA ASN A 6 -7.24 10.12 6.50
C ASN A 6 -5.90 9.52 6.89
N VAL A 7 -5.55 8.40 6.27
CA VAL A 7 -4.27 7.70 6.44
C VAL A 7 -3.53 7.74 5.12
N TYR A 8 -2.35 8.35 5.10
CA TYR A 8 -1.45 8.27 3.96
C TYR A 8 -0.59 7.02 4.07
N ILE A 9 -0.77 6.10 3.14
CA ILE A 9 -0.01 4.86 3.04
C ILE A 9 0.94 4.99 1.86
N ASN A 10 2.23 4.85 2.09
CA ASN A 10 3.22 4.92 1.04
C ASN A 10 4.18 3.73 1.08
N GLY A 11 4.68 3.34 -0.10
CA GLY A 11 5.63 2.28 -0.28
C GLY A 11 6.91 2.78 -0.91
N LEU A 12 8.03 2.60 -0.19
CA LEU A 12 9.36 2.86 -0.70
C LEU A 12 9.87 1.66 -1.50
N ASP A 13 10.65 1.94 -2.52
CA ASP A 13 11.45 0.94 -3.20
C ASP A 13 12.48 0.29 -2.25
N PHE A 14 13.20 -0.73 -2.71
CA PHE A 14 14.18 -1.41 -1.89
C PHE A 14 15.39 -0.54 -1.50
N THR A 15 15.63 0.55 -2.23
CA THR A 15 16.69 1.50 -1.92
C THR A 15 16.30 2.49 -0.83
N GLY A 16 14.99 2.64 -0.58
CA GLY A 16 14.45 3.63 0.32
C GLY A 16 14.47 5.06 -0.24
N VAL A 17 14.76 5.21 -1.54
CA VAL A 17 14.92 6.54 -2.19
C VAL A 17 13.66 6.95 -2.94
N MET A 18 12.93 6.00 -3.53
CA MET A 18 11.76 6.29 -4.36
C MET A 18 10.47 5.89 -3.67
N ARG A 19 9.46 6.76 -3.70
CA ARG A 19 8.08 6.44 -3.28
C ARG A 19 7.31 5.90 -4.48
N ASP A 20 7.32 4.60 -4.63
CA ASP A 20 6.70 3.93 -5.76
C ASP A 20 5.18 3.75 -5.61
N TYR A 21 4.69 3.76 -4.38
CA TYR A 21 3.28 3.59 -4.09
C TYR A 21 2.78 4.69 -3.15
N ASN A 22 1.68 5.32 -3.51
CA ASN A 22 1.07 6.38 -2.74
C ASN A 22 -0.45 6.21 -2.74
N LEU A 23 -1.03 6.13 -1.55
CA LEU A 23 -2.46 5.93 -1.33
C LEU A 23 -2.93 6.78 -0.15
N ILE A 24 -4.09 7.42 -0.28
CA ILE A 24 -4.83 7.96 0.86
C ILE A 24 -6.03 7.06 1.11
N ALA A 25 -6.10 6.49 2.32
CA ALA A 25 -7.26 5.78 2.82
C ALA A 25 -8.08 6.73 3.68
N THR A 26 -9.26 7.12 3.21
CA THR A 26 -10.25 7.89 3.98
C THR A 26 -11.23 6.92 4.61
N VAL A 27 -11.20 6.83 5.93
CA VAL A 27 -12.05 5.92 6.70
C VAL A 27 -13.15 6.71 7.38
N ASN A 28 -14.40 6.30 7.20
CA ASN A 28 -15.54 6.84 7.94
C ASN A 28 -16.20 5.73 8.76
N THR A 29 -16.04 5.81 10.07
CA THR A 29 -16.51 4.78 11.02
C THR A 29 -18.02 4.82 11.25
N LYS A 30 -18.68 5.96 10.99
CA LYS A 30 -20.14 6.08 11.10
C LYS A 30 -20.88 5.51 9.92
N THR A 31 -20.36 5.74 8.72
CA THR A 31 -21.01 5.27 7.48
C THR A 31 -20.47 3.94 7.01
N HIS A 32 -19.48 3.38 7.72
CA HIS A 32 -18.79 2.11 7.39
C HIS A 32 -18.24 2.12 5.95
N LYS A 33 -17.56 3.23 5.58
CA LYS A 33 -16.97 3.40 4.25
C LYS A 33 -15.46 3.64 4.35
N ILE A 34 -14.73 3.00 3.43
CA ILE A 34 -13.32 3.25 3.20
C ILE A 34 -13.14 3.63 1.74
N VAL A 35 -12.64 4.85 1.50
CA VAL A 35 -12.27 5.30 0.16
C VAL A 35 -10.76 5.19 0.01
N LEU A 36 -10.31 4.40 -0.96
CA LEU A 36 -8.91 4.20 -1.29
C LEU A 36 -8.57 5.02 -2.54
N THR A 37 -7.85 6.11 -2.36
CA THR A 37 -7.44 7.03 -3.44
C THR A 37 -5.97 6.82 -3.78
N SER A 38 -5.68 6.20 -4.93
CA SER A 38 -4.31 6.06 -5.44
C SER A 38 -3.85 7.36 -6.08
N ILE A 39 -2.59 7.71 -5.81
CA ILE A 39 -1.93 8.89 -6.35
C ILE A 39 -0.74 8.41 -7.19
N PRO A 40 -0.66 8.74 -8.48
CA PRO A 40 0.47 8.38 -9.32
C PRO A 40 1.78 8.91 -8.75
N ARG A 41 2.82 8.08 -8.79
CA ARG A 41 4.16 8.46 -8.28
C ARG A 41 4.80 9.61 -9.08
N ASP A 42 4.43 9.73 -10.35
CA ASP A 42 4.93 10.75 -11.27
C ASP A 42 4.17 12.09 -11.14
N PHE A 43 3.26 12.19 -10.17
CA PHE A 43 2.50 13.42 -9.91
C PHE A 43 3.45 14.54 -9.49
N TYR A 44 3.49 15.62 -10.30
CA TYR A 44 4.34 16.78 -10.06
C TYR A 44 3.60 17.77 -9.15
N ILE A 45 4.13 17.95 -7.94
CA ILE A 45 3.44 18.66 -6.85
C ILE A 45 4.31 19.75 -6.24
N ASP A 46 3.66 20.73 -5.62
CA ASP A 46 4.34 21.69 -4.76
C ASP A 46 4.86 20.99 -3.50
N VAL A 47 6.11 21.29 -3.13
CA VAL A 47 6.76 20.82 -1.90
C VAL A 47 7.01 22.02 -0.98
N PRO A 48 6.04 22.39 -0.12
CA PRO A 48 6.09 23.64 0.65
C PRO A 48 7.32 23.76 1.54
N ALA A 49 7.72 22.65 2.17
CA ALA A 49 8.87 22.61 3.06
C ALA A 49 10.19 23.10 2.43
N TYR A 50 10.32 22.98 1.09
CA TYR A 50 11.51 23.36 0.33
C TYR A 50 11.27 24.46 -0.71
N ASN A 51 10.06 25.00 -0.78
CA ASN A 51 9.66 26.01 -1.76
C ASN A 51 10.03 25.60 -3.20
N MET A 52 9.80 24.35 -3.54
CA MET A 52 10.09 23.77 -4.86
C MET A 52 8.93 22.93 -5.37
N LYS A 53 9.05 22.43 -6.60
CA LYS A 53 8.16 21.41 -7.17
C LYS A 53 8.98 20.18 -7.53
N ASP A 54 8.42 19.00 -7.32
CA ASP A 54 9.03 17.73 -7.76
C ASP A 54 7.94 16.67 -7.92
N THR A 55 8.32 15.51 -8.48
CA THR A 55 7.45 14.34 -8.52
C THR A 55 7.33 13.72 -7.13
N LEU A 56 6.18 13.17 -6.83
CA LEU A 56 5.93 12.51 -5.54
C LEU A 56 6.93 11.35 -5.29
N MET A 57 7.37 10.69 -6.36
CA MET A 57 8.39 9.63 -6.33
C MET A 57 9.71 10.13 -5.75
N CYS A 58 10.19 11.30 -6.17
CA CYS A 58 11.48 11.86 -5.75
C CYS A 58 11.51 12.27 -4.26
N LEU A 59 10.34 12.40 -3.61
CA LEU A 59 10.27 12.70 -2.19
C LEU A 59 10.54 11.47 -1.29
N GLY A 60 10.86 10.31 -1.87
CA GLY A 60 11.12 9.08 -1.13
C GLY A 60 12.28 9.16 -0.14
N SER A 61 13.34 9.87 -0.52
CA SER A 61 14.51 10.10 0.33
C SER A 61 14.29 11.11 1.47
N LEU A 62 13.17 11.84 1.45
CA LEU A 62 12.81 12.83 2.46
C LEU A 62 11.89 12.20 3.52
N ASP A 63 11.80 12.87 4.69
CA ASP A 63 10.82 12.49 5.72
C ASP A 63 9.40 12.43 5.11
N SER A 64 8.64 11.42 5.46
CA SER A 64 7.27 11.22 4.97
C SER A 64 6.33 12.40 5.33
N LYS A 65 6.70 13.21 6.33
CA LYS A 65 6.00 14.46 6.66
C LYS A 65 6.03 15.45 5.50
N VAL A 66 7.11 15.48 4.72
CA VAL A 66 7.24 16.36 3.55
C VAL A 66 6.20 15.97 2.48
N SER A 67 6.10 14.68 2.18
CA SER A 67 5.08 14.18 1.25
C SER A 67 3.66 14.38 1.77
N LYS A 68 3.45 14.17 3.08
CA LYS A 68 2.18 14.44 3.74
C LYS A 68 1.75 15.89 3.56
N GLU A 69 2.63 16.85 3.90
CA GLU A 69 2.34 18.29 3.78
C GLU A 69 2.04 18.69 2.32
N ALA A 70 2.81 18.16 1.37
CA ALA A 70 2.58 18.40 -0.05
C ALA A 70 1.20 17.88 -0.51
N LEU A 71 0.80 16.69 -0.06
CA LEU A 71 -0.51 16.11 -0.37
C LEU A 71 -1.66 16.83 0.33
N GLU A 72 -1.47 17.26 1.58
CA GLU A 72 -2.45 18.08 2.30
C GLU A 72 -2.74 19.39 1.57
N LYS A 73 -1.68 20.04 1.05
CA LYS A 73 -1.81 21.24 0.23
C LYS A 73 -2.53 20.96 -1.10
N LEU A 74 -2.12 19.88 -1.80
CA LEU A 74 -2.66 19.50 -3.09
C LEU A 74 -4.18 19.25 -3.03
N PHE A 75 -4.62 18.47 -2.03
CA PHE A 75 -6.02 18.05 -1.89
C PHE A 75 -6.84 18.96 -0.97
N ASN A 76 -6.22 20.00 -0.38
CA ASN A 76 -6.84 20.86 0.63
C ASN A 76 -7.55 20.03 1.72
N THR A 77 -6.88 19.00 2.21
CA THR A 77 -7.41 18.06 3.20
C THR A 77 -6.35 17.72 4.23
N LYS A 78 -6.76 17.42 5.45
CA LYS A 78 -5.86 16.98 6.49
C LYS A 78 -5.58 15.50 6.37
N ILE A 79 -4.33 15.09 6.52
CA ILE A 79 -3.91 13.70 6.68
C ILE A 79 -3.61 13.48 8.17
N ASP A 80 -4.34 12.58 8.81
CA ASP A 80 -4.23 12.37 10.24
C ASP A 80 -3.05 11.49 10.60
N TYR A 81 -2.77 10.46 9.78
CA TYR A 81 -1.72 9.48 10.05
C TYR A 81 -0.95 9.10 8.78
N VAL A 82 0.28 8.64 8.96
CA VAL A 82 1.14 8.11 7.90
C VAL A 82 1.55 6.68 8.24
N ILE A 83 1.54 5.81 7.22
CA ILE A 83 2.11 4.47 7.28
C ILE A 83 3.14 4.36 6.14
N ASN A 84 4.37 4.08 6.51
CA ASN A 84 5.44 3.85 5.54
C ASN A 84 5.74 2.35 5.47
N LEU A 85 5.73 1.83 4.26
CA LEU A 85 6.06 0.46 3.91
C LEU A 85 7.31 0.44 3.02
N ASN A 86 7.94 -0.71 2.91
CA ASN A 86 8.99 -0.98 1.93
C ASN A 86 8.83 -2.40 1.37
N THR A 87 9.72 -2.81 0.50
CA THR A 87 9.65 -4.15 -0.11
C THR A 87 9.71 -5.28 0.90
N ASN A 88 10.54 -5.16 1.95
CA ASN A 88 10.61 -6.13 3.03
C ASN A 88 9.31 -6.20 3.84
N SER A 89 8.64 -5.05 4.01
CA SER A 89 7.33 -4.97 4.68
C SER A 89 6.29 -5.84 3.99
N LEU A 90 6.16 -5.71 2.67
CA LEU A 90 5.19 -6.49 1.91
C LEU A 90 5.47 -7.98 2.02
N VAL A 91 6.74 -8.39 1.80
CA VAL A 91 7.13 -9.80 1.90
C VAL A 91 6.85 -10.34 3.29
N GLY A 92 7.32 -9.65 4.33
CA GLY A 92 7.16 -10.10 5.72
C GLY A 92 5.71 -10.22 6.16
N VAL A 93 4.86 -9.23 5.81
CA VAL A 93 3.43 -9.26 6.15
C VAL A 93 2.71 -10.43 5.46
N VAL A 94 2.95 -10.61 4.16
CA VAL A 94 2.31 -11.70 3.40
C VAL A 94 2.74 -13.06 3.93
N ASP A 95 4.02 -13.26 4.23
CA ASP A 95 4.54 -14.52 4.78
C ASP A 95 4.02 -14.78 6.21
N ALA A 96 3.94 -13.76 7.07
CA ALA A 96 3.38 -13.88 8.41
C ALA A 96 1.89 -14.27 8.40
N LEU A 97 1.16 -13.90 7.34
CA LEU A 97 -0.23 -14.30 7.13
C LEU A 97 -0.39 -15.68 6.46
N GLY A 98 0.72 -16.38 6.16
CA GLY A 98 0.71 -17.67 5.47
C GLY A 98 0.30 -17.59 4.00
N GLY A 99 0.61 -16.48 3.35
CA GLY A 99 0.21 -16.16 1.99
C GLY A 99 -1.09 -15.34 1.92
N VAL A 100 -1.27 -14.63 0.81
CA VAL A 100 -2.44 -13.77 0.56
C VAL A 100 -3.00 -14.05 -0.83
N GLU A 101 -4.31 -14.07 -0.94
CA GLU A 101 -5.00 -14.24 -2.23
C GLU A 101 -4.80 -13.00 -3.13
N PHE A 102 -4.55 -13.27 -4.39
CA PHE A 102 -4.58 -12.26 -5.45
C PHE A 102 -5.34 -12.81 -6.65
N CYS A 103 -6.20 -11.98 -7.27
CA CYS A 103 -7.01 -12.35 -8.42
C CYS A 103 -6.56 -11.55 -9.65
N SER A 104 -6.19 -12.24 -10.71
CA SER A 104 -5.84 -11.63 -12.00
C SER A 104 -6.96 -11.69 -13.01
N ASP A 105 -7.16 -10.63 -13.77
CA ASP A 105 -8.15 -10.59 -14.86
C ASP A 105 -7.68 -11.38 -16.11
N PHE A 106 -6.38 -11.67 -16.22
CA PHE A 106 -5.76 -12.35 -17.37
C PHE A 106 -4.46 -13.06 -16.96
N ASP A 107 -3.97 -13.97 -17.83
CA ASP A 107 -2.67 -14.61 -17.67
C ASP A 107 -1.54 -13.62 -17.97
N PHE A 108 -0.48 -13.62 -17.14
CA PHE A 108 0.75 -12.90 -17.42
C PHE A 108 1.95 -13.56 -16.74
N THR A 109 3.14 -13.27 -17.26
CA THR A 109 4.39 -13.62 -16.59
C THR A 109 5.08 -12.33 -16.18
N THR A 110 5.52 -12.25 -14.92
CA THR A 110 6.18 -11.04 -14.41
C THR A 110 7.49 -10.78 -15.18
N ASP A 111 7.77 -9.50 -15.43
CA ASP A 111 9.07 -9.08 -15.95
C ASP A 111 10.13 -9.08 -14.84
N HIS A 112 9.70 -8.83 -13.62
CA HIS A 112 10.51 -8.95 -12.41
C HIS A 112 10.67 -10.40 -11.97
N ALA A 113 11.90 -10.78 -11.64
CA ALA A 113 12.20 -12.08 -11.06
C ALA A 113 11.78 -12.16 -9.58
N LEU A 114 11.72 -13.39 -9.05
CA LEU A 114 11.41 -13.66 -7.63
C LEU A 114 12.65 -13.38 -6.77
N VAL A 115 13.02 -12.12 -6.69
CA VAL A 115 14.20 -11.64 -5.95
C VAL A 115 13.85 -10.45 -5.07
N LEU A 116 14.54 -10.36 -3.94
CA LEU A 116 14.38 -9.29 -2.97
C LEU A 116 15.62 -8.36 -3.03
N ASN A 117 15.39 -7.05 -3.00
CA ASN A 117 16.43 -6.04 -2.80
C ASN A 117 17.60 -6.11 -3.80
N THR A 118 17.31 -6.14 -5.09
CA THR A 118 18.34 -6.07 -6.15
C THR A 118 17.98 -5.03 -7.22
N TYR A 119 19.01 -4.41 -7.82
CA TYR A 119 18.85 -3.56 -9.00
C TYR A 119 18.57 -4.37 -10.26
N ASP A 120 19.13 -5.57 -10.36
CA ASP A 120 18.87 -6.50 -11.47
C ASP A 120 17.83 -7.53 -11.01
N ASP A 121 16.58 -7.16 -11.14
CA ASP A 121 15.44 -8.03 -10.87
C ASP A 121 14.78 -8.58 -12.14
N THR A 122 15.44 -8.42 -13.29
CA THR A 122 14.98 -8.96 -14.58
C THR A 122 15.54 -10.34 -14.88
N THR A 123 16.67 -10.72 -14.23
CA THR A 123 17.29 -12.04 -14.36
C THR A 123 16.85 -12.98 -13.24
N GLY A 124 16.56 -14.24 -13.59
CA GLY A 124 16.15 -15.26 -12.64
C GLY A 124 14.77 -15.85 -12.92
N LYS A 125 14.25 -16.59 -11.92
CA LYS A 125 12.92 -17.22 -12.01
C LYS A 125 11.82 -16.16 -11.97
N LYS A 126 11.02 -16.12 -13.02
CA LYS A 126 9.84 -15.26 -13.12
C LYS A 126 8.59 -16.00 -12.66
N LEU A 127 7.59 -15.24 -12.21
CA LEU A 127 6.30 -15.78 -11.78
C LEU A 127 5.33 -15.80 -12.96
N HIS A 128 4.71 -16.93 -13.20
CA HIS A 128 3.51 -16.99 -14.05
C HIS A 128 2.27 -16.85 -13.16
N VAL A 129 1.45 -15.84 -13.46
CA VAL A 129 0.18 -15.56 -12.79
C VAL A 129 -0.94 -15.94 -13.75
N SER A 130 -1.73 -16.94 -13.38
CA SER A 130 -2.88 -17.37 -14.17
C SER A 130 -4.08 -16.45 -13.90
N LYS A 131 -4.95 -16.32 -14.91
CA LYS A 131 -6.26 -15.69 -14.74
C LYS A 131 -7.07 -16.41 -13.66
N GLY A 132 -7.68 -15.66 -12.77
CA GLY A 132 -8.42 -16.18 -11.62
C GLY A 132 -7.72 -15.83 -10.31
N CYS A 133 -8.12 -16.48 -9.24
CA CYS A 133 -7.61 -16.22 -7.90
C CYS A 133 -6.69 -17.35 -7.45
N ASP A 134 -5.55 -17.01 -6.85
CA ASP A 134 -4.64 -17.95 -6.21
C ASP A 134 -3.97 -17.31 -5.00
N THR A 135 -3.33 -18.11 -4.16
CA THR A 135 -2.62 -17.65 -2.97
C THR A 135 -1.13 -17.58 -3.27
N TYR A 136 -0.54 -16.42 -3.01
CA TYR A 136 0.87 -16.13 -3.27
C TYR A 136 1.61 -15.86 -1.96
N ASN A 137 2.85 -16.31 -1.87
CA ASN A 137 3.76 -15.96 -0.78
C ASN A 137 4.33 -14.54 -0.94
N GLY A 138 5.14 -14.09 0.04
CA GLY A 138 5.61 -12.71 0.06
C GLY A 138 6.44 -12.30 -1.14
N ILE A 139 7.39 -13.14 -1.59
CA ILE A 139 8.24 -12.80 -2.73
C ILE A 139 7.48 -12.82 -4.06
N GLU A 140 6.53 -13.72 -4.21
CA GLU A 140 5.64 -13.79 -5.36
C GLU A 140 4.72 -12.57 -5.39
N MET A 141 4.16 -12.18 -4.24
CA MET A 141 3.33 -10.98 -4.12
C MET A 141 4.12 -9.71 -4.41
N LEU A 142 5.40 -9.65 -4.02
CA LEU A 142 6.28 -8.55 -4.37
C LEU A 142 6.50 -8.43 -5.88
N ALA A 143 6.71 -9.56 -6.57
CA ALA A 143 6.84 -9.57 -8.03
C ALA A 143 5.56 -9.07 -8.71
N ILE A 144 4.37 -9.48 -8.24
CA ILE A 144 3.07 -8.98 -8.72
C ILE A 144 2.93 -7.47 -8.46
N ALA A 145 3.28 -7.00 -7.26
CA ALA A 145 3.16 -5.59 -6.89
C ALA A 145 4.08 -4.65 -7.70
N ARG A 146 5.21 -5.16 -8.17
CA ARG A 146 6.18 -4.42 -9.01
C ARG A 146 5.81 -4.45 -10.49
N GLU A 147 5.05 -5.44 -10.94
CA GLU A 147 4.81 -5.68 -12.36
C GLU A 147 4.12 -4.50 -13.05
N ARG A 148 4.66 -4.07 -14.18
CA ARG A 148 4.13 -3.01 -15.04
C ARG A 148 4.17 -3.39 -16.52
N MET A 149 5.24 -4.04 -16.96
CA MET A 149 5.54 -4.22 -18.39
C MET A 149 4.60 -5.23 -19.04
N ALA A 150 4.26 -6.29 -18.31
CA ALA A 150 3.31 -7.30 -18.74
C ALA A 150 1.83 -6.87 -18.57
N LEU A 151 1.58 -5.69 -17.97
CA LEU A 151 0.23 -5.24 -17.63
C LEU A 151 -0.31 -4.23 -18.66
N PRO A 152 -1.60 -4.32 -19.05
CA PRO A 152 -2.25 -3.30 -19.86
C PRO A 152 -2.33 -1.97 -19.07
N GLY A 153 -1.99 -0.86 -19.72
CA GLY A 153 -1.97 0.44 -19.05
C GLY A 153 -0.85 0.60 -17.99
N ARG A 154 0.09 -0.35 -17.94
CA ARG A 154 1.32 -0.29 -17.15
C ARG A 154 1.12 0.15 -15.70
N ASP A 155 1.54 1.37 -15.35
CA ASP A 155 1.51 1.86 -13.96
C ASP A 155 0.09 1.95 -13.37
N ARG A 156 -0.91 2.31 -14.17
CA ARG A 156 -2.32 2.36 -13.71
C ARG A 156 -2.80 0.99 -13.24
N TYR A 157 -2.45 -0.07 -14.00
CA TYR A 157 -2.83 -1.43 -13.62
C TYR A 157 -2.03 -1.92 -12.41
N ARG A 158 -0.75 -1.58 -12.32
CA ARG A 158 0.06 -1.85 -11.13
C ARG A 158 -0.57 -1.23 -9.87
N GLN A 159 -1.03 0.01 -9.95
CA GLN A 159 -1.72 0.66 -8.81
C GLN A 159 -3.02 -0.07 -8.44
N LYS A 160 -3.80 -0.55 -9.42
CA LYS A 160 -4.97 -1.40 -9.16
C LYS A 160 -4.57 -2.67 -8.41
N ASN A 161 -3.53 -3.36 -8.86
CA ASN A 161 -3.02 -4.57 -8.22
C ASN A 161 -2.56 -4.29 -6.78
N CYS A 162 -1.80 -3.21 -6.56
CA CYS A 162 -1.36 -2.83 -5.21
C CYS A 162 -2.53 -2.54 -4.26
N ARG A 163 -3.61 -1.89 -4.74
CA ARG A 163 -4.83 -1.70 -3.92
C ARG A 163 -5.48 -3.03 -3.58
N GLN A 164 -5.63 -3.93 -4.55
CA GLN A 164 -6.19 -5.26 -4.32
C GLN A 164 -5.38 -6.03 -3.28
N ILE A 165 -4.04 -6.01 -3.39
CA ILE A 165 -3.12 -6.63 -2.44
C ILE A 165 -3.36 -6.07 -1.02
N LEU A 166 -3.41 -4.75 -0.88
CA LEU A 166 -3.66 -4.10 0.41
C LEU A 166 -5.02 -4.49 1.01
N ILE A 167 -6.08 -4.50 0.19
CA ILE A 167 -7.42 -4.93 0.60
C ILE A 167 -7.40 -6.38 1.08
N ASN A 168 -6.75 -7.27 0.33
CA ASN A 168 -6.72 -8.70 0.65
C ASN A 168 -5.84 -9.00 1.87
N ILE A 169 -4.74 -8.28 2.07
CA ILE A 169 -3.96 -8.31 3.32
C ILE A 169 -4.86 -7.92 4.50
N THR A 170 -5.61 -6.82 4.37
CA THR A 170 -6.49 -6.33 5.43
C THR A 170 -7.60 -7.34 5.75
N LYS A 171 -8.23 -7.93 4.73
CA LYS A 171 -9.25 -8.98 4.90
C LYS A 171 -8.68 -10.23 5.55
N LYS A 172 -7.50 -10.68 5.11
CA LYS A 172 -6.82 -11.85 5.68
C LYS A 172 -6.46 -11.60 7.14
N LEU A 173 -5.89 -10.43 7.45
CA LEU A 173 -5.59 -10.02 8.81
C LEU A 173 -6.85 -10.04 9.70
N ALA A 174 -7.94 -9.46 9.24
CA ALA A 174 -9.21 -9.47 9.98
C ALA A 174 -9.78 -10.87 10.20
N SER A 175 -9.63 -11.78 9.22
CA SER A 175 -10.13 -13.16 9.32
C SER A 175 -9.27 -14.06 10.21
N THR A 176 -7.97 -13.77 10.34
CA THR A 176 -7.02 -14.56 11.15
C THR A 176 -6.81 -14.00 12.54
N THR A 177 -7.12 -12.72 12.74
CA THR A 177 -6.96 -12.04 14.02
C THR A 177 -8.26 -12.12 14.82
N THR A 178 -8.16 -12.72 15.99
CA THR A 178 -9.22 -12.72 16.99
C THR A 178 -8.84 -11.80 18.16
N LEU A 179 -9.78 -11.45 19.02
CA LEU A 179 -9.46 -10.67 20.21
C LEU A 179 -8.46 -11.39 21.14
N SER A 180 -8.36 -12.71 21.04
CA SER A 180 -7.45 -13.52 21.87
C SER A 180 -6.02 -13.58 21.33
N ASN A 181 -5.78 -13.48 20.01
CA ASN A 181 -4.45 -13.55 19.40
C ASN A 181 -3.93 -12.22 18.86
N TYR A 182 -4.66 -11.14 19.12
CA TYR A 182 -4.41 -9.82 18.56
C TYR A 182 -2.98 -9.29 18.83
N ASP A 183 -2.52 -9.37 20.08
CA ASP A 183 -1.19 -8.89 20.45
C ASP A 183 -0.06 -9.75 19.84
N GLU A 184 -0.30 -11.03 19.63
CA GLU A 184 0.65 -11.94 18.97
C GLU A 184 0.77 -11.62 17.47
N VAL A 185 -0.37 -11.42 16.80
CA VAL A 185 -0.42 -11.03 15.39
C VAL A 185 0.26 -9.67 15.18
N LEU A 186 0.02 -8.67 16.03
CA LEU A 186 0.70 -7.37 15.91
C LEU A 186 2.21 -7.48 16.08
N LYS A 187 2.67 -8.29 17.02
CA LYS A 187 4.10 -8.52 17.22
C LYS A 187 4.78 -9.14 16.00
N SER A 188 4.06 -9.97 15.23
CA SER A 188 4.61 -10.55 14.00
C SER A 188 4.89 -9.51 12.90
N PHE A 189 4.32 -8.31 13.03
CA PHE A 189 4.55 -7.18 12.11
C PHE A 189 5.54 -6.13 12.64
N ASP A 190 6.12 -6.34 13.82
CA ASP A 190 7.12 -5.42 14.38
C ASP A 190 8.30 -5.25 13.41
N GLY A 191 8.65 -3.99 13.14
CA GLY A 191 9.73 -3.63 12.21
C GLY A 191 9.38 -3.73 10.72
N LEU A 192 8.19 -4.21 10.36
CA LEU A 192 7.76 -4.30 8.96
C LEU A 192 7.15 -3.00 8.43
N TYR A 193 6.80 -2.05 9.29
CA TYR A 193 6.28 -0.74 8.89
C TYR A 193 6.70 0.33 9.90
N THR A 194 6.61 1.60 9.50
CA THR A 194 6.71 2.73 10.44
C THR A 194 5.45 3.60 10.32
N THR A 195 5.01 4.16 11.45
CA THR A 195 3.82 5.02 11.50
C THR A 195 3.94 6.06 12.60
N ASP A 196 3.29 7.20 12.41
CA ASP A 196 3.06 8.21 13.45
C ASP A 196 1.80 7.95 14.29
N MET A 197 1.08 6.87 13.96
CA MET A 197 -0.08 6.39 14.71
C MET A 197 0.40 5.74 16.02
N ASN A 198 -0.11 6.19 17.16
CA ASN A 198 0.21 5.52 18.41
C ASN A 198 -0.52 4.15 18.51
N ASP A 199 0.06 3.23 19.28
CA ASP A 199 -0.44 1.86 19.43
C ASP A 199 -1.91 1.80 19.85
N ARG A 200 -2.36 2.73 20.69
CA ARG A 200 -3.75 2.77 21.14
C ARG A 200 -4.72 3.02 19.97
N VAL A 201 -4.38 3.98 19.10
CA VAL A 201 -5.18 4.29 17.90
C VAL A 201 -5.16 3.13 16.94
N LEU A 202 -3.98 2.59 16.63
CA LEU A 202 -3.83 1.44 15.75
C LEU A 202 -4.67 0.25 16.24
N LYS A 203 -4.58 -0.07 17.52
CA LYS A 203 -5.39 -1.12 18.16
C LYS A 203 -6.90 -0.87 18.04
N GLN A 204 -7.34 0.37 18.24
CA GLN A 204 -8.75 0.72 18.11
C GLN A 204 -9.25 0.56 16.68
N LEU A 205 -8.46 0.97 15.68
CA LEU A 205 -8.82 0.84 14.27
C LEU A 205 -8.95 -0.62 13.84
N ILE A 206 -7.96 -1.44 14.18
CA ILE A 206 -7.99 -2.87 13.84
C ILE A 206 -9.16 -3.57 14.54
N LYS A 207 -9.39 -3.29 15.84
CA LYS A 207 -10.54 -3.84 16.57
C LYS A 207 -11.88 -3.41 15.97
N SER A 208 -12.00 -2.15 15.55
CA SER A 208 -13.21 -1.64 14.90
C SER A 208 -13.50 -2.40 13.60
N TYR A 209 -12.47 -2.68 12.78
CA TYR A 209 -12.62 -3.43 11.56
C TYR A 209 -12.90 -4.93 11.79
N ILE A 210 -12.28 -5.55 12.80
CA ILE A 210 -12.54 -6.96 13.16
C ILE A 210 -13.98 -7.15 13.65
N ASN A 211 -14.47 -6.21 14.45
CA ASN A 211 -15.83 -6.30 15.03
C ASN A 211 -16.92 -6.01 13.99
N ASP A 212 -16.61 -5.26 12.96
CA ASP A 212 -17.51 -4.97 11.86
C ASP A 212 -16.76 -4.92 10.53
N PRO A 213 -16.56 -6.07 9.88
CA PRO A 213 -15.83 -6.16 8.62
C PRO A 213 -16.64 -5.68 7.40
N ASN A 214 -17.88 -5.21 7.60
CA ASN A 214 -18.79 -4.82 6.51
C ASN A 214 -18.58 -3.39 6.01
N TYR A 215 -17.33 -2.92 5.98
CA TYR A 215 -17.01 -1.66 5.34
C TYR A 215 -17.17 -1.75 3.82
N GLU A 216 -17.90 -0.80 3.26
CA GLU A 216 -17.91 -0.58 1.81
C GLU A 216 -16.56 0.01 1.39
N ILE A 217 -15.81 -0.70 0.53
CA ILE A 217 -14.54 -0.23 0.01
C ILE A 217 -14.77 0.36 -1.37
N ILE A 218 -14.46 1.65 -1.51
CA ILE A 218 -14.55 2.40 -2.76
C ILE A 218 -13.14 2.67 -3.24
N GLU A 219 -12.83 2.25 -4.46
CA GLU A 219 -11.52 2.45 -5.08
C GLU A 219 -11.58 3.57 -6.13
N GLN A 220 -10.62 4.47 -6.06
CA GLN A 220 -10.44 5.54 -7.04
C GLN A 220 -8.96 5.87 -7.25
N SER A 221 -8.65 6.56 -8.32
CA SER A 221 -7.33 7.13 -8.58
C SER A 221 -7.45 8.59 -8.98
N VAL A 222 -6.42 9.35 -8.65
CA VAL A 222 -6.28 10.72 -9.15
C VAL A 222 -5.67 10.66 -10.54
N ASP A 223 -6.27 11.32 -11.50
CA ASP A 223 -5.72 11.51 -12.84
C ASP A 223 -5.13 12.92 -12.93
N GLY A 224 -3.90 13.03 -13.44
CA GLY A 224 -3.26 14.27 -13.82
C GLY A 224 -3.45 14.56 -15.30
N VAL A 225 -3.08 15.76 -15.73
CA VAL A 225 -2.85 16.08 -17.15
C VAL A 225 -1.39 15.86 -17.46
N ASP A 226 -1.11 15.25 -18.61
CA ASP A 226 0.26 15.11 -19.11
C ASP A 226 0.82 16.52 -19.37
N GLY A 227 1.97 16.83 -18.75
CA GLY A 227 2.67 18.09 -18.87
C GLY A 227 3.69 18.11 -20.01
#